data_8b317d7ef76fba4ecbaae679539be9b2
#
_entry.id   8b317d7ef76fba4ecbaae679539be9b2
#
_cell.length_a   1.000
_cell.length_b   1.000
_cell.length_c   1.000
_cell.angle_alpha   90.00
_cell.angle_beta   90.00
_cell.angle_gamma   90.00
#
_symmetry.space_group_name_H-M   'P 1'
#
loop_
_entity.id
_entity.type
_entity.pdbx_description
1 polymer ?
#
loop_
_entity_poly.entity_id
_entity_poly.type
_entity_poly.pdbx_seq_one_letter_code
_entity_poly.pdbx_strand_id
1 'polypeptide(L)'
;MIINKKIIKKEVKKMIGISIAAKKEWEATLNYFGLIHEECEKYPFGEYFKKIIDNKEVVFYLGGVRKMNASASTQYMTDHFNFTKIIVAGTCAGINDSYSQLDIFIPNKAVQYDCTVKETETLIKDSFTVLNNFENESILTGTIGTADKPVVMWKDYLELKENNITIADTESAAIMYICRANGVECIVIKGISDFPKNEAETSNEESHEEQLNTFLENIPKIMTKIYDHYLVYALRTSINYQEYESKSTTIEK
;
A
#
# COMPACT_ATOMS: atom_id res chain seq x y z
N MET A 1 9.04 -24.02 49.94
CA MET A 1 10.11 -23.37 49.14
C MET A 1 9.50 -23.04 47.80
N ILE A 2 9.01 -21.80 47.63
CA ILE A 2 8.32 -21.36 46.42
C ILE A 2 9.39 -20.83 45.44
N ILE A 3 9.67 -21.57 44.40
CA ILE A 3 10.62 -21.15 43.37
C ILE A 3 9.89 -20.12 42.46
N ASN A 4 10.19 -18.85 42.68
CA ASN A 4 9.80 -17.77 41.77
C ASN A 4 10.52 -17.95 40.40
N LYS A 5 9.89 -18.61 39.45
CA LYS A 5 10.30 -18.54 38.05
C LYS A 5 10.06 -17.12 37.51
N LYS A 6 11.10 -16.29 37.55
CA LYS A 6 11.15 -15.06 36.77
C LYS A 6 11.03 -15.46 35.29
N ILE A 7 9.85 -15.29 34.70
CA ILE A 7 9.66 -15.37 33.26
C ILE A 7 10.40 -14.14 32.69
N ILE A 8 11.61 -14.36 32.19
CA ILE A 8 12.33 -13.37 31.40
C ILE A 8 11.50 -13.23 30.12
N LYS A 9 10.62 -12.22 30.06
CA LYS A 9 10.00 -11.82 28.78
C LYS A 9 11.15 -11.39 27.88
N LYS A 10 11.50 -12.24 26.92
CA LYS A 10 12.41 -11.87 25.83
C LYS A 10 11.75 -10.68 25.15
N GLU A 11 12.38 -9.54 25.18
CA GLU A 11 11.89 -8.33 24.50
C GLU A 11 11.79 -8.67 23.01
N VAL A 12 10.55 -8.76 22.50
CA VAL A 12 10.33 -9.11 21.11
C VAL A 12 10.70 -7.87 20.30
N LYS A 13 11.71 -8.00 19.46
CA LYS A 13 12.25 -6.90 18.67
C LYS A 13 11.15 -6.39 17.71
N LYS A 14 10.89 -5.11 17.78
CA LYS A 14 9.90 -4.42 16.95
C LYS A 14 10.48 -4.21 15.56
N MET A 15 9.76 -4.59 14.52
CA MET A 15 10.17 -4.48 13.12
C MET A 15 9.18 -3.65 12.30
N ILE A 16 9.62 -3.20 11.13
CA ILE A 16 8.78 -2.52 10.15
C ILE A 16 8.70 -3.40 8.91
N GLY A 17 7.47 -3.66 8.42
CA GLY A 17 7.23 -4.35 7.18
C GLY A 17 7.16 -3.38 6.00
N ILE A 18 7.66 -3.78 4.83
CA ILE A 18 7.43 -3.09 3.56
C ILE A 18 6.80 -4.09 2.61
N SER A 19 5.52 -3.85 2.28
CA SER A 19 4.75 -4.68 1.36
C SER A 19 4.94 -4.19 -0.07
N ILE A 20 5.36 -5.09 -0.94
CA ILE A 20 5.49 -4.88 -2.38
C ILE A 20 4.56 -5.88 -3.07
N ALA A 21 3.63 -5.42 -3.90
CA ALA A 21 2.58 -6.28 -4.43
C ALA A 21 3.01 -7.04 -5.71
N ALA A 22 3.45 -6.32 -6.73
CA ALA A 22 3.70 -6.89 -8.04
C ALA A 22 5.13 -7.44 -8.17
N LYS A 23 5.28 -8.56 -8.91
CA LYS A 23 6.61 -9.14 -9.17
C LYS A 23 7.58 -8.16 -9.83
N LYS A 24 7.12 -7.30 -10.72
CA LYS A 24 7.97 -6.30 -11.38
C LYS A 24 8.44 -5.20 -10.42
N GLU A 25 7.59 -4.80 -9.48
CA GLU A 25 7.98 -3.90 -8.39
C GLU A 25 8.99 -4.57 -7.45
N TRP A 26 8.81 -5.86 -7.20
CA TRP A 26 9.75 -6.67 -6.41
C TRP A 26 11.12 -6.79 -7.10
N GLU A 27 11.15 -7.11 -8.39
CA GLU A 27 12.38 -7.13 -9.20
C GLU A 27 13.10 -5.76 -9.15
N ALA A 28 12.35 -4.67 -9.30
CA ALA A 28 12.90 -3.31 -9.18
C ALA A 28 13.44 -3.04 -7.76
N THR A 29 12.77 -3.56 -6.73
CA THR A 29 13.22 -3.47 -5.33
C THR A 29 14.53 -4.22 -5.11
N LEU A 30 14.61 -5.47 -5.57
CA LEU A 30 15.83 -6.26 -5.48
C LEU A 30 17.00 -5.57 -6.19
N ASN A 31 16.77 -5.09 -7.41
CA ASN A 31 17.79 -4.36 -8.19
C ASN A 31 18.27 -3.11 -7.45
N TYR A 32 17.36 -2.34 -6.85
CA TYR A 32 17.73 -1.14 -6.07
C TYR A 32 18.65 -1.47 -4.89
N PHE A 33 18.40 -2.57 -4.19
CA PHE A 33 19.20 -3.01 -3.05
C PHE A 33 20.41 -3.89 -3.43
N GLY A 34 20.62 -4.17 -4.72
CA GLY A 34 21.71 -5.03 -5.22
C GLY A 34 21.56 -6.48 -4.80
N LEU A 35 20.32 -7.00 -4.75
CA LEU A 35 19.99 -8.37 -4.35
C LEU A 35 19.46 -9.19 -5.53
N ILE A 36 19.53 -10.50 -5.41
CA ILE A 36 18.93 -11.47 -6.32
C ILE A 36 17.95 -12.38 -5.56
N HIS A 37 17.08 -13.08 -6.28
CA HIS A 37 16.05 -13.96 -5.69
C HIS A 37 16.59 -15.06 -4.78
N GLU A 38 17.80 -15.57 -5.06
CA GLU A 38 18.49 -16.61 -4.29
C GLU A 38 18.93 -16.13 -2.91
N GLU A 39 19.05 -14.82 -2.70
CA GLU A 39 19.39 -14.20 -1.42
C GLU A 39 18.16 -13.94 -0.55
N CYS A 40 16.95 -14.16 -1.07
CA CYS A 40 15.71 -13.98 -0.37
C CYS A 40 15.26 -15.23 0.37
N GLU A 41 14.74 -15.05 1.57
CA GLU A 41 14.06 -16.12 2.30
C GLU A 41 12.67 -16.35 1.69
N LYS A 42 12.19 -17.61 1.67
CA LYS A 42 10.89 -17.98 1.11
C LYS A 42 9.83 -18.07 2.22
N TYR A 43 8.59 -17.76 1.86
CA TYR A 43 7.40 -17.96 2.68
C TYR A 43 6.20 -18.35 1.79
N PRO A 44 5.04 -18.76 2.33
CA PRO A 44 3.97 -19.36 1.53
C PRO A 44 3.41 -18.49 0.40
N PHE A 45 3.53 -17.16 0.49
CA PHE A 45 2.99 -16.23 -0.51
C PHE A 45 4.06 -15.62 -1.43
N GLY A 46 5.35 -15.86 -1.16
CA GLY A 46 6.42 -15.28 -1.95
C GLY A 46 7.78 -15.39 -1.28
N GLU A 47 8.47 -14.29 -1.22
CA GLU A 47 9.81 -14.18 -0.65
C GLU A 47 9.99 -12.84 0.07
N TYR A 48 10.97 -12.78 0.97
CA TYR A 48 11.29 -11.59 1.74
C TYR A 48 12.80 -11.48 2.00
N PHE A 49 13.26 -10.29 2.32
CA PHE A 49 14.60 -10.02 2.83
C PHE A 49 14.57 -8.98 3.94
N LYS A 50 15.66 -8.91 4.71
CA LYS A 50 15.80 -7.97 5.83
C LYS A 50 16.93 -6.99 5.56
N LYS A 51 16.72 -5.74 5.96
CA LYS A 51 17.73 -4.67 5.93
C LYS A 51 17.66 -3.86 7.22
N ILE A 52 18.77 -3.23 7.56
CA ILE A 52 18.79 -2.17 8.59
C ILE A 52 18.80 -0.84 7.83
N ILE A 53 17.77 -0.04 8.01
CA ILE A 53 17.62 1.28 7.38
C ILE A 53 17.28 2.27 8.51
N ASP A 54 18.03 3.36 8.60
CA ASP A 54 17.85 4.38 9.64
C ASP A 54 17.83 3.77 11.06
N ASN A 55 18.74 2.83 11.32
CA ASN A 55 18.85 2.05 12.56
C ASN A 55 17.59 1.23 12.95
N LYS A 56 16.69 0.99 12.00
CA LYS A 56 15.49 0.16 12.17
C LYS A 56 15.62 -1.14 11.39
N GLU A 57 15.13 -2.23 11.98
CA GLU A 57 15.00 -3.49 11.25
C GLU A 57 13.77 -3.44 10.34
N VAL A 58 14.01 -3.62 9.07
CA VAL A 58 13.00 -3.54 8.01
C VAL A 58 12.94 -4.87 7.26
N VAL A 59 11.74 -5.39 7.10
CA VAL A 59 11.45 -6.62 6.34
C VAL A 59 10.69 -6.23 5.08
N PHE A 60 11.33 -6.37 3.94
CA PHE A 60 10.69 -6.25 2.64
C PHE A 60 10.08 -7.60 2.26
N TYR A 61 8.84 -7.61 1.79
CA TYR A 61 8.19 -8.85 1.36
C TYR A 61 7.33 -8.67 0.11
N LEU A 62 7.38 -9.67 -0.77
CA LEU A 62 6.52 -9.77 -1.94
C LEU A 62 5.13 -10.23 -1.49
N GLY A 63 4.19 -9.30 -1.36
CA GLY A 63 2.85 -9.55 -0.82
C GLY A 63 1.87 -10.19 -1.81
N GLY A 64 2.15 -10.08 -3.10
CA GLY A 64 1.26 -10.54 -4.18
C GLY A 64 0.15 -9.55 -4.50
N VAL A 65 -0.30 -9.63 -5.76
CA VAL A 65 -1.31 -8.72 -6.31
C VAL A 65 -2.73 -9.09 -5.88
N ARG A 66 -3.60 -8.08 -5.84
CA ARG A 66 -5.02 -8.15 -5.47
C ARG A 66 -5.27 -8.37 -3.98
N LYS A 67 -6.48 -8.02 -3.54
CA LYS A 67 -6.87 -7.96 -2.13
C LYS A 67 -6.65 -9.26 -1.37
N MET A 68 -6.96 -10.41 -1.95
CA MET A 68 -6.83 -11.71 -1.27
C MET A 68 -5.38 -12.03 -0.94
N ASN A 69 -4.48 -11.95 -1.93
CA ASN A 69 -3.05 -12.23 -1.72
C ASN A 69 -2.44 -11.22 -0.75
N ALA A 70 -2.71 -9.94 -0.96
CA ALA A 70 -2.19 -8.87 -0.13
C ALA A 70 -2.64 -9.00 1.34
N SER A 71 -3.90 -9.35 1.58
CA SER A 71 -4.41 -9.60 2.94
C SER A 71 -3.73 -10.80 3.60
N ALA A 72 -3.71 -11.93 2.90
CA ALA A 72 -3.18 -13.18 3.45
C ALA A 72 -1.69 -13.10 3.75
N SER A 73 -0.91 -12.54 2.82
CA SER A 73 0.53 -12.33 3.01
C SER A 73 0.81 -11.35 4.15
N THR A 74 0.08 -10.24 4.22
CA THR A 74 0.26 -9.23 5.27
C THR A 74 -0.06 -9.79 6.65
N GLN A 75 -1.16 -10.56 6.79
CA GLN A 75 -1.48 -11.21 8.06
C GLN A 75 -0.39 -12.21 8.46
N TYR A 76 0.03 -13.07 7.52
CA TYR A 76 1.10 -14.05 7.77
C TYR A 76 2.39 -13.36 8.24
N MET A 77 2.82 -12.31 7.55
CA MET A 77 4.06 -11.60 7.88
C MET A 77 3.93 -10.85 9.21
N THR A 78 2.76 -10.30 9.52
CA THR A 78 2.49 -9.64 10.82
C THR A 78 2.60 -10.63 11.98
N ASP A 79 2.05 -11.83 11.84
CA ASP A 79 2.12 -12.88 12.86
C ASP A 79 3.56 -13.37 13.10
N HIS A 80 4.42 -13.33 12.08
CA HIS A 80 5.78 -13.85 12.14
C HIS A 80 6.83 -12.83 12.58
N PHE A 81 6.63 -11.53 12.29
CA PHE A 81 7.68 -10.51 12.48
C PHE A 81 7.36 -9.44 13.51
N ASN A 82 6.24 -9.53 14.23
CA ASN A 82 5.85 -8.53 15.24
C ASN A 82 5.98 -7.09 14.72
N PHE A 83 5.38 -6.82 13.57
CA PHE A 83 5.41 -5.49 12.97
C PHE A 83 4.71 -4.46 13.85
N THR A 84 5.32 -3.29 13.99
CA THR A 84 4.67 -2.11 14.58
C THR A 84 4.14 -1.17 13.51
N LYS A 85 4.67 -1.31 12.29
CA LYS A 85 4.28 -0.52 11.12
C LYS A 85 4.45 -1.35 9.86
N ILE A 86 3.55 -1.15 8.89
CA ILE A 86 3.71 -1.62 7.52
C ILE A 86 3.66 -0.42 6.58
N ILE A 87 4.61 -0.36 5.66
CA ILE A 87 4.65 0.58 4.55
C ILE A 87 4.26 -0.18 3.29
N VAL A 88 3.22 0.28 2.60
CA VAL A 88 2.78 -0.28 1.32
C VAL A 88 3.43 0.56 0.22
N ALA A 89 4.45 0.02 -0.44
CA ALA A 89 5.19 0.71 -1.48
C ALA A 89 4.91 0.08 -2.85
N GLY A 90 4.73 0.92 -3.88
CA GLY A 90 4.48 0.44 -5.23
C GLY A 90 3.89 1.49 -6.15
N THR A 91 3.27 1.02 -7.23
CA THR A 91 2.66 1.83 -8.27
C THR A 91 1.13 1.93 -8.12
N CYS A 92 0.53 2.88 -8.81
CA CYS A 92 -0.92 3.06 -8.91
C CYS A 92 -1.28 3.69 -10.27
N ALA A 93 -2.54 3.56 -10.66
CA ALA A 93 -3.12 4.34 -11.74
C ALA A 93 -3.50 5.74 -11.24
N GLY A 94 -3.26 6.78 -12.05
CA GLY A 94 -3.75 8.13 -11.81
C GLY A 94 -5.22 8.26 -12.22
N ILE A 95 -6.02 8.92 -11.39
CA ILE A 95 -7.47 9.15 -11.63
C ILE A 95 -7.80 10.65 -11.78
N ASN A 96 -6.80 11.50 -11.80
CA ASN A 96 -7.00 12.93 -11.95
C ASN A 96 -5.94 13.53 -12.89
N ASP A 97 -6.40 14.22 -13.93
CA ASP A 97 -5.56 14.82 -14.98
C ASP A 97 -4.66 15.98 -14.49
N SER A 98 -4.88 16.44 -13.24
CA SER A 98 -4.02 17.46 -12.63
C SER A 98 -2.65 16.93 -12.19
N TYR A 99 -2.46 15.63 -12.24
CA TYR A 99 -1.23 14.96 -11.84
C TYR A 99 -0.51 14.35 -13.04
N SER A 100 0.74 13.98 -12.82
CA SER A 100 1.63 13.43 -13.85
C SER A 100 2.13 12.04 -13.47
N GLN A 101 2.55 11.28 -14.47
CA GLN A 101 3.32 10.06 -14.22
C GLN A 101 4.54 10.38 -13.36
N LEU A 102 4.93 9.44 -12.50
CA LEU A 102 5.99 9.54 -11.50
C LEU A 102 5.69 10.47 -10.31
N ASP A 103 4.51 11.07 -10.23
CA ASP A 103 4.10 11.75 -9.01
C ASP A 103 3.89 10.72 -7.89
N ILE A 104 4.42 11.03 -6.68
CA ILE A 104 4.34 10.16 -5.52
C ILE A 104 3.26 10.66 -4.57
N PHE A 105 2.36 9.78 -4.23
CA PHE A 105 1.28 10.01 -3.29
C PHE A 105 1.50 9.28 -1.97
N ILE A 106 1.13 9.95 -0.88
CA ILE A 106 0.88 9.32 0.41
C ILE A 106 -0.58 9.59 0.73
N PRO A 107 -1.51 8.70 0.31
CA PRO A 107 -2.92 8.94 0.46
C PRO A 107 -3.31 9.01 1.94
N ASN A 108 -4.21 9.93 2.25
CA ASN A 108 -4.78 10.08 3.58
C ASN A 108 -6.05 9.26 3.79
N LYS A 109 -6.60 8.69 2.73
CA LYS A 109 -7.81 7.86 2.76
C LYS A 109 -7.69 6.72 1.76
N ALA A 110 -8.11 5.51 2.17
CA ALA A 110 -8.28 4.39 1.25
C ALA A 110 -9.73 3.91 1.28
N VAL A 111 -10.25 3.56 0.11
CA VAL A 111 -11.60 3.03 -0.05
C VAL A 111 -11.58 1.80 -0.95
N GLN A 112 -12.42 0.83 -0.65
CA GLN A 112 -12.67 -0.30 -1.53
C GLN A 112 -13.89 0.03 -2.40
N TYR A 113 -13.69 0.17 -3.72
CA TYR A 113 -14.75 0.68 -4.62
C TYR A 113 -15.48 -0.40 -5.41
N ASP A 114 -15.03 -1.64 -5.39
CA ASP A 114 -15.69 -2.76 -6.06
C ASP A 114 -16.69 -3.53 -5.17
N CYS A 115 -17.03 -2.95 -4.03
CA CYS A 115 -18.04 -3.48 -3.13
C CYS A 115 -19.44 -3.04 -3.60
N THR A 116 -20.24 -3.98 -4.07
CA THR A 116 -21.56 -3.69 -4.67
C THR A 116 -22.73 -3.75 -3.69
N VAL A 117 -22.51 -4.17 -2.44
CA VAL A 117 -23.55 -4.27 -1.42
C VAL A 117 -23.66 -2.96 -0.67
N LYS A 118 -24.83 -2.27 -0.80
CA LYS A 118 -25.06 -0.94 -0.19
C LYS A 118 -24.77 -0.90 1.32
N GLU A 119 -25.05 -1.97 2.03
CA GLU A 119 -24.81 -2.09 3.47
C GLU A 119 -23.32 -2.11 3.82
N THR A 120 -22.47 -2.56 2.91
CA THR A 120 -21.01 -2.54 3.09
C THR A 120 -20.37 -1.23 2.67
N GLU A 121 -20.99 -0.42 1.83
CA GLU A 121 -20.47 0.92 1.45
C GLU A 121 -20.32 1.83 2.67
N THR A 122 -21.26 1.78 3.62
CA THR A 122 -21.20 2.59 4.84
C THR A 122 -20.04 2.14 5.75
N LEU A 123 -19.87 0.85 5.93
CA LEU A 123 -18.78 0.28 6.73
C LEU A 123 -17.39 0.54 6.13
N ILE A 124 -17.27 0.53 4.81
CA ILE A 124 -16.01 0.74 4.11
C ILE A 124 -15.64 2.22 4.06
N LYS A 125 -16.59 3.12 3.86
CA LYS A 125 -16.34 4.57 3.87
C LYS A 125 -15.79 5.05 5.21
N ASP A 126 -16.23 4.48 6.31
CA ASP A 126 -15.81 4.89 7.66
C ASP A 126 -14.53 4.20 8.16
N SER A 127 -14.13 3.09 7.54
CA SER A 127 -13.10 2.23 8.12
C SER A 127 -11.67 2.53 7.70
N PHE A 128 -11.42 3.39 6.71
CA PHE A 128 -10.08 3.52 6.09
C PHE A 128 -9.53 4.94 5.99
N THR A 129 -9.96 5.86 6.81
CA THR A 129 -9.29 7.16 6.85
C THR A 129 -8.02 7.05 7.66
N VAL A 130 -6.88 7.10 6.99
CA VAL A 130 -5.59 7.33 7.63
C VAL A 130 -5.36 8.84 7.54
N LEU A 131 -5.39 9.51 8.67
CA LEU A 131 -4.98 10.91 8.75
C LEU A 131 -3.45 10.92 8.85
N ASN A 132 -2.80 11.04 7.71
CA ASN A 132 -1.38 11.31 7.67
C ASN A 132 -1.20 12.83 7.80
N ASN A 133 -0.90 13.31 8.98
CA ASN A 133 -0.46 14.69 9.16
C ASN A 133 1.00 14.80 8.70
N PHE A 134 1.18 14.92 7.39
CA PHE A 134 2.48 15.27 6.82
C PHE A 134 2.59 16.78 6.80
N GLU A 135 3.46 17.34 7.60
CA GLU A 135 3.76 18.79 7.63
C GLU A 135 4.53 19.29 6.39
N ASN A 136 4.72 18.44 5.39
CA ASN A 136 5.48 18.77 4.20
C ASN A 136 4.53 19.08 3.03
N GLU A 137 4.42 20.34 2.65
CA GLU A 137 3.58 20.83 1.55
C GLU A 137 3.89 20.20 0.17
N SER A 138 5.03 19.55 0.02
CA SER A 138 5.42 18.87 -1.22
C SER A 138 4.86 17.44 -1.36
N ILE A 139 4.16 16.91 -0.37
CA ILE A 139 3.60 15.57 -0.40
C ILE A 139 2.18 15.60 -1.00
N LEU A 140 1.98 14.91 -2.11
CA LEU A 140 0.67 14.75 -2.69
C LEU A 140 -0.16 13.76 -1.85
N THR A 141 -1.37 14.19 -1.50
CA THR A 141 -2.32 13.41 -0.72
C THR A 141 -3.62 13.23 -1.50
N GLY A 142 -4.50 12.37 -1.00
CA GLY A 142 -5.80 12.15 -1.61
C GLY A 142 -6.39 10.80 -1.22
N THR A 143 -7.42 10.39 -1.94
CA THR A 143 -8.06 9.09 -1.73
C THR A 143 -7.49 8.05 -2.69
N ILE A 144 -7.01 6.92 -2.16
CA ILE A 144 -6.70 5.74 -2.96
C ILE A 144 -7.91 4.81 -3.03
N GLY A 145 -8.33 4.47 -4.24
CA GLY A 145 -9.35 3.44 -4.50
C GLY A 145 -8.69 2.08 -4.72
N THR A 146 -9.22 1.04 -4.09
CA THR A 146 -8.72 -0.33 -4.25
C THR A 146 -9.81 -1.26 -4.74
N ALA A 147 -9.51 -2.08 -5.76
CA ALA A 147 -10.40 -3.13 -6.29
C ALA A 147 -9.61 -4.34 -6.78
N ASP A 148 -10.25 -5.51 -6.94
CA ASP A 148 -9.60 -6.70 -7.51
C ASP A 148 -9.38 -6.64 -9.04
N LYS A 149 -9.71 -5.51 -9.68
CA LYS A 149 -9.47 -5.23 -11.09
C LYS A 149 -8.61 -3.97 -11.27
N PRO A 150 -7.65 -3.96 -12.20
CA PRO A 150 -6.97 -2.72 -12.54
C PRO A 150 -7.92 -1.74 -13.23
N VAL A 151 -7.62 -0.45 -13.15
CA VAL A 151 -8.36 0.59 -13.88
C VAL A 151 -7.79 0.68 -15.28
N VAL A 152 -8.43 -0.01 -16.22
CA VAL A 152 -8.02 -0.08 -17.63
C VAL A 152 -9.05 0.62 -18.52
N MET A 153 -10.35 0.44 -18.19
CA MET A 153 -11.46 0.98 -18.97
C MET A 153 -11.69 2.45 -18.62
N TRP A 154 -11.89 3.29 -19.63
CA TRP A 154 -12.20 4.72 -19.44
C TRP A 154 -13.47 4.95 -18.59
N LYS A 155 -14.44 4.06 -18.72
CA LYS A 155 -15.65 4.10 -17.89
C LYS A 155 -15.33 4.00 -16.39
N ASP A 156 -14.45 3.08 -16.00
CA ASP A 156 -14.04 2.92 -14.59
C ASP A 156 -13.30 4.17 -14.10
N TYR A 157 -12.45 4.76 -14.95
CA TYR A 157 -11.78 6.03 -14.65
C TYR A 157 -12.77 7.16 -14.36
N LEU A 158 -13.78 7.36 -15.21
CA LEU A 158 -14.78 8.40 -15.01
C LEU A 158 -15.58 8.19 -13.73
N GLU A 159 -16.00 6.95 -13.44
CA GLU A 159 -16.71 6.61 -12.21
C GLU A 159 -15.86 6.92 -10.96
N LEU A 160 -14.60 6.56 -10.97
CA LEU A 160 -13.68 6.84 -9.86
C LEU A 160 -13.44 8.35 -9.68
N LYS A 161 -13.29 9.09 -10.79
CA LYS A 161 -13.13 10.54 -10.77
C LYS A 161 -14.35 11.25 -10.17
N GLU A 162 -15.57 10.85 -10.55
CA GLU A 162 -16.83 11.36 -9.99
C GLU A 162 -16.95 11.06 -8.48
N ASN A 163 -16.38 9.95 -8.01
CA ASN A 163 -16.36 9.59 -6.59
C ASN A 163 -15.16 10.16 -5.81
N ASN A 164 -14.45 11.15 -6.38
CA ASN A 164 -13.31 11.82 -5.75
C ASN A 164 -12.16 10.87 -5.37
N ILE A 165 -11.97 9.80 -6.13
CA ILE A 165 -10.77 8.96 -6.06
C ILE A 165 -9.65 9.70 -6.79
N THR A 166 -8.47 9.75 -6.19
CA THR A 166 -7.30 10.46 -6.73
C THR A 166 -6.36 9.52 -7.48
N ILE A 167 -6.14 8.35 -6.91
CA ILE A 167 -5.30 7.27 -7.45
C ILE A 167 -5.97 5.92 -7.17
N ALA A 168 -5.60 4.88 -7.92
CA ALA A 168 -6.19 3.55 -7.74
C ALA A 168 -5.14 2.43 -7.81
N ASP A 169 -5.34 1.41 -6.98
CA ASP A 169 -4.55 0.19 -6.97
C ASP A 169 -5.41 -1.07 -6.71
N THR A 170 -4.76 -2.20 -6.47
CA THR A 170 -5.45 -3.47 -6.22
C THR A 170 -5.19 -4.06 -4.83
N GLU A 171 -4.47 -3.37 -3.92
CA GLU A 171 -4.02 -3.94 -2.63
C GLU A 171 -4.22 -3.05 -1.39
N SER A 172 -4.03 -1.75 -1.52
CA SER A 172 -3.80 -0.86 -0.36
C SER A 172 -4.90 -0.92 0.71
N ALA A 173 -6.17 -0.85 0.32
CA ALA A 173 -7.26 -0.89 1.30
C ALA A 173 -7.30 -2.23 2.06
N ALA A 174 -6.98 -3.34 1.40
CA ALA A 174 -6.94 -4.65 2.01
C ALA A 174 -5.80 -4.79 3.03
N ILE A 175 -4.61 -4.29 2.70
CA ILE A 175 -3.47 -4.25 3.63
C ILE A 175 -3.78 -3.36 4.83
N MET A 176 -4.33 -2.18 4.59
CA MET A 176 -4.72 -1.25 5.66
C MET A 176 -5.74 -1.87 6.61
N TYR A 177 -6.72 -2.63 6.08
CA TYR A 177 -7.68 -3.37 6.91
C TYR A 177 -6.97 -4.35 7.86
N ILE A 178 -6.03 -5.15 7.33
CA ILE A 178 -5.26 -6.11 8.13
C ILE A 178 -4.41 -5.39 9.19
N CYS A 179 -3.73 -4.31 8.81
CA CYS A 179 -2.93 -3.51 9.75
C CYS A 179 -3.79 -2.99 10.91
N ARG A 180 -4.95 -2.41 10.60
CA ARG A 180 -5.88 -1.91 11.61
C ARG A 180 -6.38 -3.02 12.54
N ALA A 181 -6.78 -4.18 11.99
CA ALA A 181 -7.25 -5.33 12.76
C ALA A 181 -6.19 -5.86 13.75
N ASN A 182 -4.91 -5.67 13.42
CA ASN A 182 -3.77 -6.11 14.23
C ASN A 182 -3.14 -4.98 15.09
N GLY A 183 -3.67 -3.76 15.06
CA GLY A 183 -3.10 -2.62 15.79
C GLY A 183 -1.72 -2.20 15.25
N VAL A 184 -1.46 -2.42 13.96
CA VAL A 184 -0.23 -2.08 13.25
C VAL A 184 -0.42 -0.78 12.49
N GLU A 185 0.52 0.16 12.59
CA GLU A 185 0.49 1.38 11.77
C GLU A 185 0.60 1.02 10.28
N CYS A 186 -0.11 1.75 9.40
CA CYS A 186 -0.02 1.54 7.96
C CYS A 186 0.19 2.86 7.22
N ILE A 187 1.26 2.95 6.43
CA ILE A 187 1.53 4.07 5.53
C ILE A 187 1.53 3.53 4.10
N VAL A 188 0.75 4.16 3.23
CA VAL A 188 0.74 3.84 1.79
C VAL A 188 1.57 4.88 1.05
N ILE A 189 2.50 4.44 0.20
CA ILE A 189 3.30 5.28 -0.69
C ILE A 189 3.17 4.71 -2.09
N LYS A 190 2.52 5.44 -2.98
CA LYS A 190 2.27 4.99 -4.35
C LYS A 190 2.73 6.03 -5.37
N GLY A 191 3.37 5.58 -6.44
CA GLY A 191 3.69 6.42 -7.57
C GLY A 191 2.76 6.17 -8.74
N ILE A 192 2.33 7.23 -9.42
CA ILE A 192 1.51 7.10 -10.62
C ILE A 192 2.38 6.52 -11.75
N SER A 193 2.06 5.29 -12.16
CA SER A 193 2.73 4.63 -13.27
C SER A 193 2.12 5.02 -14.62
N ASP A 194 0.81 5.14 -14.66
CA ASP A 194 0.02 5.28 -15.88
C ASP A 194 -1.33 5.93 -15.60
N PHE A 195 -1.98 6.33 -16.67
CA PHE A 195 -3.37 6.79 -16.67
C PHE A 195 -4.18 5.95 -17.64
N PRO A 196 -5.42 5.58 -17.31
CA PRO A 196 -6.34 4.97 -18.26
C PRO A 196 -6.56 5.89 -19.46
N LYS A 197 -6.56 5.33 -20.66
CA LYS A 197 -6.78 6.09 -21.89
C LYS A 197 -8.24 6.03 -22.34
N ASN A 198 -8.67 7.08 -22.99
CA ASN A 198 -10.00 7.13 -23.59
C ASN A 198 -10.05 6.24 -24.84
N GLU A 199 -10.80 5.16 -24.75
CA GLU A 199 -10.95 4.17 -25.84
C GLU A 199 -11.61 4.75 -27.09
N ALA A 200 -12.30 5.90 -27.00
CA ALA A 200 -12.85 6.60 -28.14
C ALA A 200 -11.78 7.33 -29.00
N GLU A 201 -10.58 7.54 -28.43
CA GLU A 201 -9.47 8.24 -29.08
C GLU A 201 -8.43 7.27 -29.67
N THR A 202 -8.42 6.01 -29.21
CA THR A 202 -7.50 4.96 -29.67
C THR A 202 -8.24 3.63 -29.79
N SER A 203 -7.70 2.65 -30.54
CA SER A 203 -8.24 1.30 -30.46
C SER A 203 -8.03 0.70 -29.06
N ASN A 204 -8.97 -0.11 -28.58
CA ASN A 204 -8.87 -0.72 -27.25
C ASN A 204 -7.56 -1.50 -27.05
N GLU A 205 -7.09 -2.23 -28.07
CA GLU A 205 -5.88 -3.02 -28.02
C GLU A 205 -4.63 -2.14 -27.92
N GLU A 206 -4.51 -1.11 -28.76
CA GLU A 206 -3.38 -0.16 -28.73
C GLU A 206 -3.32 0.62 -27.41
N SER A 207 -4.47 1.03 -26.88
CA SER A 207 -4.51 1.78 -25.63
C SER A 207 -4.09 0.93 -24.43
N HIS A 208 -4.46 -0.34 -24.38
CA HIS A 208 -4.07 -1.26 -23.32
C HIS A 208 -2.58 -1.64 -23.39
N GLU A 209 -2.05 -1.89 -24.60
CA GLU A 209 -0.63 -2.20 -24.78
C GLU A 209 0.25 -1.01 -24.40
N GLU A 210 -0.11 0.18 -24.82
CA GLU A 210 0.62 1.40 -24.47
C GLU A 210 0.57 1.69 -22.96
N GLN A 211 -0.58 1.51 -22.31
CA GLN A 211 -0.72 1.64 -20.87
C GLN A 211 0.17 0.63 -20.14
N LEU A 212 0.17 -0.63 -20.59
CA LEU A 212 1.03 -1.67 -20.00
C LEU A 212 2.52 -1.35 -20.15
N ASN A 213 2.95 -0.92 -21.33
CA ASN A 213 4.33 -0.55 -21.59
C ASN A 213 4.75 0.63 -20.71
N THR A 214 3.93 1.66 -20.62
CA THR A 214 4.15 2.82 -19.75
C THR A 214 4.26 2.40 -18.28
N PHE A 215 3.36 1.55 -17.81
CA PHE A 215 3.41 0.96 -16.48
C PHE A 215 4.76 0.27 -16.22
N LEU A 216 5.18 -0.62 -17.12
CA LEU A 216 6.43 -1.38 -16.95
C LEU A 216 7.69 -0.49 -16.95
N GLU A 217 7.72 0.53 -17.80
CA GLU A 217 8.83 1.49 -17.86
C GLU A 217 8.94 2.37 -16.62
N ASN A 218 7.82 2.69 -15.99
CA ASN A 218 7.79 3.60 -14.87
C ASN A 218 8.03 2.91 -13.51
N ILE A 219 7.81 1.60 -13.40
CA ILE A 219 8.03 0.84 -12.15
C ILE A 219 9.41 1.12 -11.54
N PRO A 220 10.55 0.90 -12.21
CA PRO A 220 11.85 1.08 -11.58
C PRO A 220 12.11 2.54 -11.19
N LYS A 221 11.61 3.50 -11.95
CA LYS A 221 11.74 4.94 -11.65
C LYS A 221 10.97 5.30 -10.37
N ILE A 222 9.74 4.78 -10.24
CA ILE A 222 8.88 5.00 -9.07
C ILE A 222 9.49 4.35 -7.83
N MET A 223 9.90 3.08 -7.91
CA MET A 223 10.49 2.38 -6.77
C MET A 223 11.76 3.07 -6.28
N THR A 224 12.64 3.49 -7.19
CA THR A 224 13.83 4.29 -6.86
C THR A 224 13.44 5.59 -6.15
N LYS A 225 12.48 6.35 -6.71
CA LYS A 225 12.02 7.63 -6.13
C LYS A 225 11.42 7.44 -4.73
N ILE A 226 10.65 6.36 -4.50
CA ILE A 226 10.12 6.02 -3.18
C ILE A 226 11.26 5.77 -2.18
N TYR A 227 12.26 4.98 -2.56
CA TYR A 227 13.34 4.61 -1.65
C TYR A 227 14.28 5.77 -1.36
N ASP A 228 14.61 6.59 -2.35
CA ASP A 228 15.52 7.72 -2.19
C ASP A 228 14.92 8.85 -1.36
N HIS A 229 13.62 9.13 -1.51
CA HIS A 229 13.03 10.37 -0.99
C HIS A 229 11.96 10.17 0.08
N TYR A 230 11.24 9.03 0.11
CA TYR A 230 10.08 8.85 0.97
C TYR A 230 10.26 7.76 2.04
N LEU A 231 11.12 6.77 1.79
CA LEU A 231 11.23 5.61 2.69
C LEU A 231 11.68 6.01 4.11
N VAL A 232 12.77 6.75 4.24
CA VAL A 232 13.29 7.15 5.56
C VAL A 232 12.29 8.03 6.30
N TYR A 233 11.60 8.91 5.58
CA TYR A 233 10.52 9.72 6.14
C TYR A 233 9.40 8.85 6.70
N ALA A 234 8.87 7.89 5.93
CA ALA A 234 7.83 6.97 6.36
C ALA A 234 8.27 6.07 7.53
N LEU A 235 9.54 5.68 7.58
CA LEU A 235 10.09 4.93 8.72
C LEU A 235 10.06 5.76 10.01
N ARG A 236 10.25 7.06 9.94
CA ARG A 236 10.29 7.98 11.11
C ARG A 236 8.91 8.48 11.52
N THR A 237 7.99 8.62 10.58
CA THR A 237 6.65 9.14 10.83
C THR A 237 5.83 8.15 11.65
N SER A 238 5.12 8.63 12.68
CA SER A 238 4.12 7.86 13.42
C SER A 238 2.72 8.33 13.06
N ILE A 239 1.78 7.39 12.97
CA ILE A 239 0.38 7.66 12.69
C ILE A 239 -0.38 7.69 14.01
N ASN A 240 -1.13 8.75 14.26
CA ASN A 240 -1.98 8.83 15.44
C ASN A 240 -3.41 8.39 15.08
N TYR A 241 -3.79 7.17 15.47
CA TYR A 241 -5.14 6.63 15.25
C TYR A 241 -6.19 7.12 16.25
N GLN A 242 -5.80 7.81 17.34
CA GLN A 242 -6.72 8.15 18.44
C GLN A 242 -7.81 9.14 18.06
N GLU A 243 -7.61 9.99 17.05
CA GLU A 243 -8.65 10.93 16.59
C GLU A 243 -9.81 10.25 15.83
N TYR A 244 -9.65 9.01 15.40
CA TYR A 244 -10.63 8.30 14.58
C TYR A 244 -11.67 7.50 15.38
N GLU A 245 -11.33 6.99 16.54
CA GLU A 245 -12.25 6.22 17.39
C GLU A 245 -13.40 7.08 17.94
N SER A 246 -13.22 8.41 18.03
CA SER A 246 -14.22 9.31 18.61
C SER A 246 -15.40 9.66 17.67
N LYS A 247 -15.30 9.38 16.37
CA LYS A 247 -16.33 9.71 15.37
C LYS A 247 -17.14 8.52 14.84
N SER A 248 -16.73 7.28 15.12
CA SER A 248 -17.38 6.07 14.59
C SER A 248 -18.33 5.35 15.57
N THR A 249 -18.59 5.90 16.76
CA THR A 249 -19.37 5.23 17.81
C THR A 249 -20.84 5.65 17.86
N THR A 250 -21.43 6.07 16.75
CA THR A 250 -22.88 6.22 16.70
C THR A 250 -23.47 5.26 15.67
N ILE A 251 -23.42 3.96 15.98
CA ILE A 251 -24.40 3.02 15.44
C ILE A 251 -25.53 3.00 16.44
N GLU A 252 -26.56 3.77 16.18
CA GLU A 252 -27.83 3.63 16.87
C GLU A 252 -28.39 2.23 16.56
N LYS A 253 -28.75 1.53 17.64
CA LYS A 253 -29.39 0.20 17.62
C LYS A 253 -30.79 0.27 17.08
#